data_4b33c20b2d3c2a8df35248c23fcc5eec
#
_entry.id   4b33c20b2d3c2a8df35248c23fcc5eec
#
_cell.length_a   1.000
_cell.length_b   1.000
_cell.length_c   1.000
_cell.angle_alpha   90.00
_cell.angle_beta   90.00
_cell.angle_gamma   90.00
#
_symmetry.space_group_name_H-M   'P 1'
#
loop_
_entity.id
_entity.type
_entity.pdbx_description
1 polymer ?
#
loop_
_entity_poly.entity_id
_entity_poly.type
_entity_poly.pdbx_seq_one_letter_code
_entity_poly.pdbx_strand_id
1 'polypeptide(L)'
;MHFNAGGREYVARHQLASPQPGVSLSRHFRALNRMPQRIAPRPVCLADGWLIVEWQTGEVKSQLPSLQSLSALLYDLHQQNCFGWRISLLPLLEHYWLMAAPERKRVSWLRLLKKMKRQGEPKPLRLAPLHMDVHAGNLVLQPQGLKLIDWEYAGDGDVALELAATMAANNICDDSLIRAYAQWSHIPLETLTRQAARWRPWVMMLMASWYECRWRQTQDRTFITLADEAWSQLREKN
;
A
#
# COMPACT_ATOMS: atom_id res chain seq x y z
N MET A 1 -17.03 9.68 5.32
CA MET A 1 -18.02 10.23 6.29
C MET A 1 -18.24 9.20 7.38
N HIS A 2 -18.16 9.60 8.66
CA HIS A 2 -18.46 8.74 9.80
C HIS A 2 -19.91 9.04 10.27
N PHE A 3 -20.69 8.02 10.62
CA PHE A 3 -22.10 8.17 11.04
C PHE A 3 -22.57 7.01 11.91
N ASN A 4 -23.67 7.22 12.64
CA ASN A 4 -24.32 6.19 13.44
C ASN A 4 -25.68 5.81 12.82
N ALA A 5 -25.99 4.51 12.80
CA ALA A 5 -27.28 4.00 12.39
C ALA A 5 -27.65 2.77 13.23
N GLY A 6 -28.82 2.79 13.85
CA GLY A 6 -29.29 1.69 14.70
C GLY A 6 -28.36 1.35 15.88
N GLY A 7 -27.71 2.35 16.47
CA GLY A 7 -26.78 2.18 17.59
C GLY A 7 -25.40 1.62 17.21
N ARG A 8 -25.10 1.52 15.92
CA ARG A 8 -23.80 1.09 15.41
C ARG A 8 -23.14 2.20 14.59
N GLU A 9 -21.82 2.23 14.60
CA GLU A 9 -21.02 3.23 13.89
C GLU A 9 -20.49 2.67 12.57
N TYR A 10 -20.47 3.53 11.55
CA TYR A 10 -20.09 3.18 10.17
C TYR A 10 -19.25 4.28 9.54
N VAL A 11 -18.48 3.89 8.52
CA VAL A 11 -17.81 4.79 7.57
C VAL A 11 -18.41 4.60 6.20
N ALA A 12 -18.85 5.71 5.58
CA ALA A 12 -19.23 5.74 4.17
C ALA A 12 -18.14 6.40 3.33
N ARG A 13 -17.80 5.74 2.23
CA ARG A 13 -16.88 6.23 1.20
C ARG A 13 -17.61 6.31 -0.13
N HIS A 14 -17.57 7.48 -0.76
CA HIS A 14 -18.16 7.68 -2.08
C HIS A 14 -17.12 7.49 -3.17
N GLN A 15 -17.52 6.91 -4.29
CA GLN A 15 -16.67 6.83 -5.46
C GLN A 15 -16.37 8.21 -6.01
N LEU A 16 -15.08 8.55 -6.13
CA LEU A 16 -14.66 9.80 -6.73
C LEU A 16 -14.98 9.79 -8.24
N ALA A 17 -15.32 10.96 -8.80
CA ALA A 17 -15.53 11.13 -10.24
C ALA A 17 -14.28 10.77 -11.06
N SER A 18 -13.09 11.00 -10.48
CA SER A 18 -11.79 10.60 -11.05
C SER A 18 -11.01 9.79 -10.00
N PRO A 19 -11.24 8.48 -9.90
CA PRO A 19 -10.53 7.65 -8.94
C PRO A 19 -9.03 7.59 -9.28
N GLN A 20 -8.22 7.33 -8.24
CA GLN A 20 -6.80 7.07 -8.43
C GLN A 20 -6.61 5.80 -9.29
N PRO A 21 -5.54 5.76 -10.11
CA PRO A 21 -5.20 4.57 -10.87
C PRO A 21 -5.09 3.33 -9.97
N GLY A 22 -5.75 2.25 -10.35
CA GLY A 22 -5.77 1.01 -9.57
C GLY A 22 -6.79 0.97 -8.43
N VAL A 23 -7.39 2.10 -8.03
CA VAL A 23 -8.42 2.18 -6.98
C VAL A 23 -9.80 1.87 -7.55
N SER A 24 -10.55 1.01 -6.85
CA SER A 24 -11.93 0.66 -7.20
C SER A 24 -12.71 0.28 -5.94
N LEU A 25 -13.84 0.95 -5.69
CA LEU A 25 -14.70 0.60 -4.55
C LEU A 25 -15.16 -0.86 -4.59
N SER A 26 -15.38 -1.41 -5.79
CA SER A 26 -15.78 -2.81 -5.92
C SER A 26 -14.64 -3.78 -5.55
N ARG A 27 -13.37 -3.48 -5.87
CA ARG A 27 -12.22 -4.25 -5.39
C ARG A 27 -12.03 -4.08 -3.89
N HIS A 28 -12.15 -2.87 -3.37
CA HIS A 28 -12.10 -2.57 -1.94
C HIS A 28 -13.14 -3.40 -1.17
N PHE A 29 -14.43 -3.34 -1.58
CA PHE A 29 -15.50 -4.14 -0.99
C PHE A 29 -15.21 -5.66 -1.04
N ARG A 30 -14.74 -6.15 -2.19
CA ARG A 30 -14.38 -7.57 -2.35
C ARG A 30 -13.17 -7.97 -1.51
N ALA A 31 -12.18 -7.10 -1.34
CA ALA A 31 -11.04 -7.34 -0.45
C ALA A 31 -11.51 -7.49 0.99
N LEU A 32 -12.30 -6.55 1.48
CA LEU A 32 -12.86 -6.59 2.83
C LEU A 32 -13.71 -7.83 3.09
N ASN A 33 -14.53 -8.26 2.12
CA ASN A 33 -15.34 -9.49 2.26
C ASN A 33 -14.52 -10.77 2.35
N ARG A 34 -13.29 -10.77 1.84
CA ARG A 34 -12.40 -11.94 1.89
C ARG A 34 -11.50 -11.97 3.12
N MET A 35 -11.36 -10.84 3.79
CA MET A 35 -10.51 -10.76 4.98
C MET A 35 -11.27 -11.09 6.25
N PRO A 36 -10.65 -11.84 7.18
CA PRO A 36 -11.23 -12.09 8.48
C PRO A 36 -11.31 -10.78 9.30
N GLN A 37 -12.35 -10.67 10.15
CA GLN A 37 -12.60 -9.47 10.93
C GLN A 37 -11.50 -9.14 11.96
N ARG A 38 -10.62 -10.08 12.27
CA ARG A 38 -9.43 -9.79 13.08
C ARG A 38 -8.38 -8.96 12.36
N ILE A 39 -8.37 -8.98 11.00
CA ILE A 39 -7.42 -8.23 10.16
C ILE A 39 -8.04 -6.94 9.62
N ALA A 40 -9.30 -6.99 9.18
CA ALA A 40 -9.97 -5.93 8.44
C ALA A 40 -11.37 -5.59 8.99
N PRO A 41 -11.90 -4.38 8.71
CA PRO A 41 -13.28 -4.04 8.99
C PRO A 41 -14.25 -4.92 8.20
N ARG A 42 -15.44 -5.13 8.74
CA ARG A 42 -16.52 -5.79 8.00
C ARG A 42 -17.16 -4.80 7.01
N PRO A 43 -17.24 -5.12 5.73
CA PRO A 43 -18.05 -4.34 4.79
C PRO A 43 -19.53 -4.64 5.01
N VAL A 44 -20.35 -3.61 4.87
CA VAL A 44 -21.82 -3.70 5.06
C VAL A 44 -22.51 -3.78 3.71
N CYS A 45 -22.27 -2.80 2.84
CA CYS A 45 -22.81 -2.79 1.49
C CYS A 45 -21.96 -1.96 0.54
N LEU A 46 -22.18 -2.22 -0.75
CA LEU A 46 -21.71 -1.38 -1.85
C LEU A 46 -22.93 -1.13 -2.76
N ALA A 47 -23.45 0.10 -2.75
CA ALA A 47 -24.62 0.50 -3.52
C ALA A 47 -24.50 1.97 -3.93
N ASP A 48 -25.02 2.32 -5.10
CA ASP A 48 -25.12 3.70 -5.61
C ASP A 48 -23.81 4.49 -5.53
N GLY A 49 -22.68 3.83 -5.76
CA GLY A 49 -21.35 4.43 -5.66
C GLY A 49 -20.86 4.67 -4.22
N TRP A 50 -21.55 4.12 -3.23
CA TRP A 50 -21.15 4.18 -1.82
C TRP A 50 -20.70 2.82 -1.30
N LEU A 51 -19.56 2.82 -0.62
CA LEU A 51 -19.07 1.70 0.19
C LEU A 51 -19.32 2.03 1.67
N ILE A 52 -20.11 1.20 2.35
CA ILE A 52 -20.36 1.29 3.79
C ILE A 52 -19.56 0.18 4.49
N VAL A 53 -18.82 0.57 5.52
CA VAL A 53 -17.96 -0.32 6.32
C VAL A 53 -18.22 -0.09 7.80
N GLU A 54 -18.19 -1.11 8.63
CA GLU A 54 -18.26 -0.96 10.08
C GLU A 54 -17.09 -0.13 10.61
N TRP A 55 -17.39 0.83 11.48
CA TRP A 55 -16.37 1.62 12.19
C TRP A 55 -15.52 0.70 13.06
N GLN A 56 -14.21 0.95 13.09
CA GLN A 56 -13.31 0.22 13.94
C GLN A 56 -12.96 1.05 15.17
N THR A 57 -13.58 0.70 16.30
CA THR A 57 -13.27 1.31 17.61
C THR A 57 -11.84 0.91 18.01
N GLY A 58 -11.02 1.88 18.39
CA GLY A 58 -9.63 1.67 18.77
C GLY A 58 -8.81 2.95 18.61
N GLU A 59 -7.52 2.85 18.84
CA GLU A 59 -6.60 3.97 18.76
C GLU A 59 -5.78 3.91 17.46
N VAL A 60 -5.77 5.01 16.70
CA VAL A 60 -4.84 5.22 15.60
C VAL A 60 -3.71 6.11 16.10
N LYS A 61 -2.49 5.58 16.14
CA LYS A 61 -1.31 6.30 16.61
C LYS A 61 -0.58 6.97 15.47
N SER A 62 0.16 8.03 15.77
CA SER A 62 1.08 8.68 14.82
C SER A 62 2.37 7.88 14.56
N GLN A 63 2.66 6.91 15.42
CA GLN A 63 3.84 6.05 15.34
C GLN A 63 3.42 4.59 15.09
N LEU A 64 4.30 3.86 14.41
CA LEU A 64 4.11 2.43 14.22
C LEU A 64 4.04 1.67 15.56
N PRO A 65 3.25 0.60 15.63
CA PRO A 65 3.34 -0.38 16.73
C PRO A 65 4.71 -1.07 16.69
N SER A 66 4.96 -1.98 17.67
CA SER A 66 6.17 -2.78 17.63
C SER A 66 6.28 -3.53 16.30
N LEU A 67 7.49 -3.63 15.75
CA LEU A 67 7.72 -4.37 14.50
C LEU A 67 7.34 -5.85 14.62
N GLN A 68 7.38 -6.39 15.82
CA GLN A 68 6.92 -7.74 16.11
C GLN A 68 5.41 -7.89 15.89
N SER A 69 4.60 -6.95 16.43
CA SER A 69 3.15 -6.96 16.25
C SER A 69 2.77 -6.67 14.79
N LEU A 70 3.48 -5.75 14.14
CA LEU A 70 3.26 -5.41 12.74
C LEU A 70 3.59 -6.61 11.83
N SER A 71 4.72 -7.26 12.04
CA SER A 71 5.13 -8.43 11.24
C SER A 71 4.19 -9.62 11.43
N ALA A 72 3.68 -9.82 12.64
CA ALA A 72 2.67 -10.86 12.92
C ALA A 72 1.35 -10.59 12.15
N LEU A 73 0.89 -9.32 12.15
CA LEU A 73 -0.30 -8.91 11.38
C LEU A 73 -0.09 -9.12 9.87
N LEU A 74 1.06 -8.68 9.31
CA LEU A 74 1.39 -8.88 7.91
C LEU A 74 1.50 -10.37 7.56
N TYR A 75 2.07 -11.17 8.44
CA TYR A 75 2.12 -12.62 8.23
C TYR A 75 0.71 -13.23 8.23
N ASP A 76 -0.16 -12.87 9.17
CA ASP A 76 -1.56 -13.34 9.19
C ASP A 76 -2.31 -12.93 7.91
N LEU A 77 -2.14 -11.70 7.44
CA LEU A 77 -2.68 -11.25 6.16
C LEU A 77 -2.19 -12.13 5.00
N HIS A 78 -0.89 -12.37 4.91
CA HIS A 78 -0.28 -13.14 3.82
C HIS A 78 -0.61 -14.65 3.85
N GLN A 79 -1.21 -15.17 4.93
CA GLN A 79 -1.75 -16.54 4.99
C GLN A 79 -3.17 -16.66 4.43
N GLN A 80 -3.85 -15.52 4.18
CA GLN A 80 -5.22 -15.55 3.68
C GLN A 80 -5.25 -15.94 2.19
N ASN A 81 -6.43 -16.32 1.70
CA ASN A 81 -6.63 -16.63 0.28
C ASN A 81 -6.46 -15.38 -0.59
N CYS A 82 -5.83 -15.53 -1.74
CA CYS A 82 -5.67 -14.48 -2.75
C CYS A 82 -7.01 -13.87 -3.17
N PHE A 83 -6.99 -12.58 -3.49
CA PHE A 83 -8.15 -11.83 -3.96
C PHE A 83 -8.58 -12.18 -5.40
N GLY A 84 -7.66 -12.74 -6.21
CA GLY A 84 -7.90 -13.07 -7.61
C GLY A 84 -7.66 -11.91 -8.58
N TRP A 85 -7.01 -10.82 -8.14
CA TRP A 85 -6.48 -9.77 -9.02
C TRP A 85 -5.07 -9.36 -8.58
N ARG A 86 -4.17 -9.32 -9.56
CA ARG A 86 -2.76 -8.99 -9.33
C ARG A 86 -2.54 -7.49 -9.21
N ILE A 87 -1.63 -7.13 -8.30
CA ILE A 87 -0.96 -5.84 -8.32
C ILE A 87 0.11 -5.90 -9.41
N SER A 88 0.05 -4.96 -10.34
CA SER A 88 1.10 -4.73 -11.33
C SER A 88 1.50 -3.27 -11.25
N LEU A 89 2.77 -3.02 -10.92
CA LEU A 89 3.28 -1.67 -10.73
C LEU A 89 3.58 -0.98 -12.06
N LEU A 90 4.02 -1.71 -13.07
CA LEU A 90 4.42 -1.11 -14.35
C LEU A 90 3.28 -0.34 -15.02
N PRO A 91 2.05 -0.89 -15.18
CA PRO A 91 0.93 -0.12 -15.72
C PRO A 91 0.56 1.10 -14.88
N LEU A 92 0.68 1.03 -13.54
CA LEU A 92 0.46 2.17 -12.65
C LEU A 92 1.50 3.27 -12.89
N LEU A 93 2.78 2.91 -12.98
CA LEU A 93 3.87 3.85 -13.25
C LEU A 93 3.74 4.52 -14.61
N GLU A 94 3.34 3.77 -15.66
CA GLU A 94 3.05 4.33 -16.99
C GLU A 94 1.87 5.31 -16.93
N HIS A 95 0.81 4.97 -16.19
CA HIS A 95 -0.35 5.82 -16.02
C HIS A 95 0.00 7.12 -15.26
N TYR A 96 0.77 7.01 -14.15
CA TYR A 96 1.23 8.20 -13.41
C TYR A 96 2.13 9.09 -14.25
N TRP A 97 2.99 8.52 -15.09
CA TRP A 97 3.77 9.31 -16.05
C TRP A 97 2.85 10.13 -16.98
N LEU A 98 1.77 9.54 -17.49
CA LEU A 98 0.82 10.26 -18.35
C LEU A 98 0.09 11.36 -17.59
N MET A 99 -0.31 11.08 -16.35
CA MET A 99 -1.08 12.01 -15.51
C MET A 99 -0.25 13.13 -14.87
N ALA A 100 1.07 12.99 -14.77
CA ALA A 100 1.91 14.01 -14.13
C ALA A 100 1.88 15.35 -14.89
N ALA A 101 2.13 16.45 -14.16
CA ALA A 101 2.23 17.79 -14.73
C ALA A 101 3.41 17.85 -15.74
N PRO A 102 3.21 18.46 -16.94
CA PRO A 102 4.24 18.47 -17.99
C PRO A 102 5.59 19.03 -17.52
N GLU A 103 5.57 20.09 -16.73
CA GLU A 103 6.75 20.77 -16.17
C GLU A 103 7.53 19.92 -15.17
N ARG A 104 6.89 18.88 -14.60
CA ARG A 104 7.49 17.94 -13.67
C ARG A 104 8.05 16.68 -14.33
N LYS A 105 7.75 16.46 -15.62
CA LYS A 105 8.21 15.30 -16.39
C LYS A 105 9.69 15.44 -16.75
N ARG A 106 10.55 14.78 -15.98
CA ARG A 106 12.02 14.80 -16.16
C ARG A 106 12.48 13.66 -17.07
N VAL A 107 13.54 13.88 -17.86
CA VAL A 107 14.16 12.86 -18.71
C VAL A 107 14.66 11.66 -17.88
N SER A 108 15.17 11.92 -16.67
CA SER A 108 15.59 10.87 -15.73
C SER A 108 14.45 9.92 -15.35
N TRP A 109 13.26 10.46 -15.08
CA TRP A 109 12.07 9.65 -14.81
C TRP A 109 11.71 8.75 -16.00
N LEU A 110 11.66 9.32 -17.22
CA LEU A 110 11.35 8.54 -18.43
C LEU A 110 12.40 7.44 -18.69
N ARG A 111 13.70 7.75 -18.47
CA ARG A 111 14.78 6.76 -18.61
C ARG A 111 14.62 5.60 -17.62
N LEU A 112 14.29 5.91 -16.36
CA LEU A 112 14.06 4.91 -15.33
C LEU A 112 12.84 4.04 -15.66
N LEU A 113 11.72 4.66 -16.07
CA LEU A 113 10.50 3.95 -16.49
C LEU A 113 10.81 2.98 -17.66
N LYS A 114 11.52 3.44 -18.68
CA LYS A 114 11.96 2.58 -19.82
C LYS A 114 12.89 1.45 -19.38
N LYS A 115 13.79 1.70 -18.41
CA LYS A 115 14.67 0.68 -17.82
C LYS A 115 13.83 -0.38 -17.12
N MET A 116 12.91 0.02 -16.24
CA MET A 116 12.01 -0.88 -15.51
C MET A 116 11.13 -1.69 -16.47
N LYS A 117 10.58 -1.06 -17.51
CA LYS A 117 9.78 -1.76 -18.53
C LYS A 117 10.56 -2.87 -19.23
N ARG A 118 11.84 -2.64 -19.55
CA ARG A 118 12.70 -3.66 -20.17
C ARG A 118 13.09 -4.78 -19.23
N GLN A 119 13.28 -4.47 -17.94
CA GLN A 119 13.66 -5.46 -16.92
C GLN A 119 12.47 -6.32 -16.48
N GLY A 120 11.25 -5.76 -16.54
CA GLY A 120 10.05 -6.36 -15.97
C GLY A 120 10.04 -6.33 -14.44
N GLU A 121 8.89 -6.57 -13.86
CA GLU A 121 8.73 -6.67 -12.42
C GLU A 121 9.44 -7.92 -11.86
N PRO A 122 9.96 -7.86 -10.62
CA PRO A 122 10.52 -9.03 -9.96
C PRO A 122 9.49 -10.18 -9.89
N LYS A 123 9.92 -11.39 -10.18
CA LYS A 123 9.08 -12.58 -9.97
C LYS A 123 8.85 -12.76 -8.47
N PRO A 124 7.60 -13.00 -8.02
CA PRO A 124 7.30 -13.12 -6.60
C PRO A 124 7.98 -14.36 -5.98
N LEU A 125 8.49 -14.20 -4.76
CA LEU A 125 8.90 -15.32 -3.91
C LEU A 125 7.67 -16.12 -3.46
N ARG A 126 6.69 -15.40 -2.97
CA ARG A 126 5.42 -15.95 -2.50
C ARG A 126 4.31 -14.97 -2.86
N LEU A 127 3.33 -15.46 -3.63
CA LEU A 127 2.13 -14.71 -3.96
C LEU A 127 1.17 -14.78 -2.77
N ALA A 128 0.70 -13.62 -2.32
CA ALA A 128 -0.21 -13.48 -1.20
C ALA A 128 -1.14 -12.27 -1.41
N PRO A 129 -2.25 -12.18 -0.66
CA PRO A 129 -3.02 -10.94 -0.58
C PRO A 129 -2.20 -9.88 0.13
N LEU A 130 -2.12 -8.68 -0.43
CA LEU A 130 -1.40 -7.53 0.10
C LEU A 130 -2.37 -6.38 0.35
N HIS A 131 -2.04 -5.52 1.31
CA HIS A 131 -2.76 -4.29 1.59
C HIS A 131 -2.25 -3.10 0.75
N MET A 132 -0.94 -3.00 0.60
CA MET A 132 -0.16 -2.00 -0.16
C MET A 132 -0.17 -0.56 0.35
N ASP A 133 -0.77 -0.32 1.54
CA ASP A 133 -0.78 1.01 2.16
C ASP A 133 -0.64 0.89 3.70
N VAL A 134 0.37 0.14 4.14
CA VAL A 134 0.60 -0.14 5.57
C VAL A 134 1.44 0.95 6.19
N HIS A 135 0.79 1.86 6.90
CA HIS A 135 1.41 2.92 7.70
C HIS A 135 0.63 3.15 9.00
N ALA A 136 1.21 3.92 9.93
CA ALA A 136 0.62 4.14 11.26
C ALA A 136 -0.85 4.63 11.21
N GLY A 137 -1.20 5.50 10.25
CA GLY A 137 -2.55 6.02 10.07
C GLY A 137 -3.60 4.99 9.61
N ASN A 138 -3.15 3.85 9.06
CA ASN A 138 -4.02 2.76 8.61
C ASN A 138 -4.04 1.57 9.59
N LEU A 139 -3.44 1.72 10.77
CA LEU A 139 -3.41 0.72 11.84
C LEU A 139 -4.26 1.14 13.02
N VAL A 140 -5.27 0.36 13.35
CA VAL A 140 -6.13 0.56 14.53
C VAL A 140 -5.71 -0.41 15.60
N LEU A 141 -5.24 0.12 16.74
CA LEU A 141 -4.90 -0.67 17.92
C LEU A 141 -6.18 -0.94 18.73
N GLN A 142 -6.46 -2.21 18.93
CA GLN A 142 -7.60 -2.70 19.70
C GLN A 142 -7.11 -3.60 20.84
N PRO A 143 -7.91 -3.88 21.88
CA PRO A 143 -7.55 -4.83 22.94
C PRO A 143 -7.16 -6.23 22.42
N GLN A 144 -7.75 -6.64 21.28
CA GLN A 144 -7.53 -7.94 20.66
C GLN A 144 -6.35 -7.96 19.68
N GLY A 145 -5.72 -6.82 19.42
CA GLY A 145 -4.58 -6.69 18.50
C GLY A 145 -4.74 -5.57 17.48
N LEU A 146 -3.97 -5.65 16.41
CA LEU A 146 -3.94 -4.66 15.34
C LEU A 146 -4.91 -5.02 14.22
N LYS A 147 -5.57 -4.02 13.65
CA LYS A 147 -6.34 -4.13 12.41
C LYS A 147 -5.85 -3.16 11.35
N LEU A 148 -5.97 -3.55 10.09
CA LEU A 148 -5.76 -2.70 8.93
C LEU A 148 -7.07 -2.10 8.44
N ILE A 149 -7.08 -0.80 8.19
CA ILE A 149 -8.15 -0.06 7.53
C ILE A 149 -7.65 0.47 6.18
N ASP A 150 -8.56 0.94 5.33
CA ASP A 150 -8.25 1.54 4.03
C ASP A 150 -7.63 0.59 2.99
N TRP A 151 -8.42 -0.37 2.53
CA TRP A 151 -8.03 -1.46 1.63
C TRP A 151 -8.14 -1.11 0.13
N GLU A 152 -8.10 0.17 -0.23
CA GLU A 152 -8.37 0.60 -1.61
C GLU A 152 -7.29 0.18 -2.61
N TYR A 153 -6.04 -0.07 -2.15
CA TYR A 153 -4.91 -0.54 -2.95
C TYR A 153 -4.68 -2.05 -2.88
N ALA A 154 -5.53 -2.78 -2.15
CA ALA A 154 -5.35 -4.21 -1.93
C ALA A 154 -5.40 -5.03 -3.23
N GLY A 155 -4.57 -6.07 -3.28
CA GLY A 155 -4.49 -7.03 -4.39
C GLY A 155 -3.46 -8.12 -4.12
N ASP A 156 -3.28 -9.03 -5.06
CA ASP A 156 -2.33 -10.13 -4.92
C ASP A 156 -0.94 -9.74 -5.42
N GLY A 157 0.08 -9.97 -4.61
CA GLY A 157 1.46 -9.64 -4.94
C GLY A 157 2.48 -10.43 -4.15
N ASP A 158 3.76 -10.05 -4.32
CA ASP A 158 4.86 -10.65 -3.58
C ASP A 158 4.87 -10.15 -2.13
N VAL A 159 4.96 -11.03 -1.15
CA VAL A 159 5.12 -10.65 0.27
C VAL A 159 6.29 -9.67 0.48
N ALA A 160 7.37 -9.80 -0.29
CA ALA A 160 8.51 -8.90 -0.22
C ALA A 160 8.21 -7.49 -0.81
N LEU A 161 7.23 -7.38 -1.71
CA LEU A 161 6.72 -6.08 -2.18
C LEU A 161 6.02 -5.33 -1.05
N GLU A 162 5.14 -6.01 -0.29
CA GLU A 162 4.47 -5.41 0.88
C GLU A 162 5.48 -4.95 1.93
N LEU A 163 6.48 -5.79 2.25
CA LEU A 163 7.53 -5.43 3.20
C LEU A 163 8.29 -4.19 2.72
N ALA A 164 8.69 -4.14 1.44
CA ALA A 164 9.39 -2.99 0.87
C ALA A 164 8.52 -1.72 0.90
N ALA A 165 7.21 -1.84 0.59
CA ALA A 165 6.27 -0.73 0.63
C ALA A 165 6.05 -0.22 2.06
N THR A 166 5.84 -1.12 3.02
CA THR A 166 5.71 -0.78 4.45
C THR A 166 6.95 -0.09 4.98
N MET A 167 8.15 -0.60 4.66
CA MET A 167 9.41 0.03 5.07
C MET A 167 9.56 1.44 4.49
N ALA A 168 9.25 1.62 3.22
CA ALA A 168 9.34 2.93 2.56
C ALA A 168 8.33 3.93 3.14
N ALA A 169 7.08 3.54 3.34
CA ALA A 169 6.01 4.39 3.87
C ALA A 169 6.28 4.86 5.32
N ASN A 170 7.08 4.10 6.08
CA ASN A 170 7.35 4.37 7.49
C ASN A 170 8.81 4.72 7.79
N ASN A 171 9.61 5.03 6.77
CA ASN A 171 11.04 5.38 6.89
C ASN A 171 11.88 4.35 7.66
N ILE A 172 11.56 3.06 7.54
CA ILE A 172 12.35 1.97 8.11
C ILE A 172 13.54 1.72 7.18
N CYS A 173 14.74 2.14 7.61
CA CYS A 173 15.93 2.11 6.76
C CYS A 173 16.75 0.83 6.88
N ASP A 174 16.53 0.04 7.93
CA ASP A 174 17.24 -1.21 8.23
C ASP A 174 16.36 -2.44 7.99
N ASP A 175 16.94 -3.63 8.12
CA ASP A 175 16.23 -4.91 7.88
C ASP A 175 15.35 -5.37 9.06
N SER A 176 15.04 -4.50 10.01
CA SER A 176 14.36 -4.87 11.27
C SER A 176 12.97 -5.48 11.02
N LEU A 177 12.16 -4.89 10.13
CA LEU A 177 10.85 -5.44 9.77
C LEU A 177 10.98 -6.77 9.03
N ILE A 178 11.93 -6.88 8.08
CA ILE A 178 12.16 -8.11 7.32
C ILE A 178 12.61 -9.23 8.27
N ARG A 179 13.48 -8.92 9.23
CA ARG A 179 13.97 -9.84 10.27
C ARG A 179 12.82 -10.34 11.15
N ALA A 180 11.96 -9.42 11.62
CA ALA A 180 10.77 -9.78 12.39
C ALA A 180 9.80 -10.66 11.58
N TYR A 181 9.57 -10.34 10.30
CA TYR A 181 8.71 -11.12 9.42
C TYR A 181 9.29 -12.51 9.07
N ALA A 182 10.62 -12.62 8.92
CA ALA A 182 11.30 -13.91 8.64
C ALA A 182 11.05 -14.96 9.75
N GLN A 183 10.91 -14.50 11.01
CA GLN A 183 10.60 -15.39 12.14
C GLN A 183 9.25 -16.10 11.99
N TRP A 184 8.28 -15.48 11.32
CA TRP A 184 6.95 -16.04 11.08
C TRP A 184 6.86 -16.85 9.79
N SER A 185 7.49 -16.34 8.73
CA SER A 185 7.22 -16.80 7.35
C SER A 185 7.96 -18.08 6.95
N HIS A 186 8.96 -18.51 7.72
CA HIS A 186 9.89 -19.59 7.39
C HIS A 186 10.66 -19.37 6.06
N ILE A 187 10.62 -18.15 5.50
CA ILE A 187 11.46 -17.77 4.35
C ILE A 187 12.80 -17.28 4.91
N PRO A 188 13.95 -17.76 4.39
CA PRO A 188 15.25 -17.33 4.86
C PRO A 188 15.40 -15.80 4.78
N LEU A 189 15.93 -15.20 5.86
CA LEU A 189 16.12 -13.74 5.96
C LEU A 189 16.84 -13.16 4.74
N GLU A 190 17.94 -13.76 4.33
CA GLU A 190 18.72 -13.31 3.18
C GLU A 190 17.89 -13.30 1.88
N THR A 191 17.02 -14.29 1.70
CA THR A 191 16.13 -14.38 0.53
C THR A 191 15.10 -13.26 0.54
N LEU A 192 14.47 -12.98 1.70
CA LEU A 192 13.52 -11.86 1.86
C LEU A 192 14.22 -10.52 1.64
N THR A 193 15.36 -10.30 2.29
CA THR A 193 16.14 -9.04 2.17
C THR A 193 16.51 -8.78 0.72
N ARG A 194 17.05 -9.78 0.02
CA ARG A 194 17.42 -9.66 -1.40
C ARG A 194 16.20 -9.36 -2.28
N GLN A 195 15.07 -9.99 -2.02
CA GLN A 195 13.85 -9.76 -2.80
C GLN A 195 13.23 -8.38 -2.50
N ALA A 196 13.16 -7.97 -1.24
CA ALA A 196 12.71 -6.63 -0.86
C ALA A 196 13.60 -5.53 -1.48
N ALA A 197 14.92 -5.74 -1.52
CA ALA A 197 15.87 -4.86 -2.20
C ALA A 197 15.58 -4.74 -3.71
N ARG A 198 15.12 -5.82 -4.38
CA ARG A 198 14.69 -5.78 -5.80
C ARG A 198 13.40 -4.99 -5.99
N TRP A 199 12.46 -5.04 -5.03
CA TRP A 199 11.22 -4.28 -5.07
C TRP A 199 11.39 -2.81 -4.69
N ARG A 200 12.37 -2.47 -3.88
CA ARG A 200 12.57 -1.10 -3.37
C ARG A 200 12.58 -0.02 -4.46
N PRO A 201 13.32 -0.14 -5.59
CA PRO A 201 13.27 0.88 -6.65
C PRO A 201 11.87 1.05 -7.25
N TRP A 202 11.10 -0.02 -7.37
CA TRP A 202 9.72 -0.01 -7.86
C TRP A 202 8.79 0.74 -6.91
N VAL A 203 8.90 0.47 -5.60
CA VAL A 203 8.14 1.14 -4.55
C VAL A 203 8.48 2.63 -4.51
N MET A 204 9.77 2.98 -4.51
CA MET A 204 10.19 4.38 -4.48
C MET A 204 9.70 5.14 -5.71
N MET A 205 9.74 4.53 -6.89
CA MET A 205 9.20 5.12 -8.11
C MET A 205 7.67 5.26 -8.05
N LEU A 206 6.97 4.27 -7.48
CA LEU A 206 5.53 4.33 -7.27
C LEU A 206 5.16 5.54 -6.39
N MET A 207 5.82 5.68 -5.23
CA MET A 207 5.59 6.79 -4.29
C MET A 207 5.88 8.14 -4.95
N ALA A 208 7.05 8.31 -5.57
CA ALA A 208 7.42 9.54 -6.25
C ALA A 208 6.40 9.90 -7.33
N SER A 209 6.00 8.94 -8.16
CA SER A 209 5.03 9.14 -9.24
C SER A 209 3.64 9.48 -8.71
N TRP A 210 3.22 8.86 -7.61
CA TRP A 210 1.96 9.17 -6.94
C TRP A 210 1.96 10.60 -6.39
N TYR A 211 3.04 11.04 -5.73
CA TYR A 211 3.17 12.41 -5.23
C TYR A 211 3.11 13.46 -6.35
N GLU A 212 3.74 13.19 -7.51
CA GLU A 212 3.64 14.07 -8.68
C GLU A 212 2.19 14.21 -9.18
N CYS A 213 1.43 13.13 -9.17
CA CYS A 213 0.02 13.15 -9.56
C CYS A 213 -0.84 13.88 -8.52
N ARG A 214 -0.60 13.65 -7.23
CA ARG A 214 -1.29 14.37 -6.15
C ARG A 214 -1.04 15.87 -6.23
N TRP A 215 0.21 16.28 -6.46
CA TRP A 215 0.52 17.67 -6.73
C TRP A 215 -0.35 18.25 -7.86
N ARG A 216 -0.40 17.58 -9.00
CA ARG A 216 -1.21 18.05 -10.14
C ARG A 216 -2.69 18.20 -9.79
N GLN A 217 -3.23 17.29 -8.97
CA GLN A 217 -4.64 17.30 -8.58
C GLN A 217 -4.99 18.35 -7.53
N THR A 218 -4.12 18.54 -6.54
CA THR A 218 -4.43 19.30 -5.32
C THR A 218 -3.74 20.68 -5.29
N GLN A 219 -2.64 20.84 -6.03
CA GLN A 219 -1.72 22.00 -5.96
C GLN A 219 -1.11 22.21 -4.54
N ASP A 220 -1.16 21.18 -3.69
CA ASP A 220 -0.54 21.20 -2.37
C ASP A 220 0.97 20.95 -2.48
N ARG A 221 1.75 21.97 -2.10
CA ARG A 221 3.22 21.96 -2.18
C ARG A 221 3.89 20.85 -1.37
N THR A 222 3.22 20.33 -0.36
CA THR A 222 3.70 19.17 0.41
C THR A 222 4.04 17.99 -0.50
N PHE A 223 3.19 17.75 -1.52
CA PHE A 223 3.44 16.65 -2.46
C PHE A 223 4.65 16.86 -3.37
N ILE A 224 5.01 18.12 -3.71
CA ILE A 224 6.27 18.41 -4.44
C ILE A 224 7.48 18.05 -3.59
N THR A 225 7.49 18.44 -2.32
CA THR A 225 8.59 18.14 -1.40
C THR A 225 8.78 16.64 -1.26
N LEU A 226 7.69 15.90 -1.00
CA LEU A 226 7.72 14.44 -0.91
C LEU A 226 8.17 13.76 -2.20
N ALA A 227 7.74 14.28 -3.37
CA ALA A 227 8.19 13.78 -4.66
C ALA A 227 9.69 13.98 -4.86
N ASP A 228 10.21 15.18 -4.57
CA ASP A 228 11.63 15.51 -4.75
C ASP A 228 12.52 14.68 -3.80
N GLU A 229 12.08 14.43 -2.57
CA GLU A 229 12.75 13.52 -1.62
C GLU A 229 12.80 12.09 -2.17
N ALA A 230 11.66 11.55 -2.63
CA ALA A 230 11.60 10.21 -3.20
C ALA A 230 12.47 10.08 -4.46
N TRP A 231 12.49 11.10 -5.32
CA TRP A 231 13.38 11.14 -6.50
C TRP A 231 14.86 11.22 -6.12
N SER A 232 15.23 11.91 -5.04
CA SER A 232 16.62 11.96 -4.54
C SER A 232 17.09 10.59 -4.08
N GLN A 233 16.29 9.88 -3.29
CA GLN A 233 16.62 8.53 -2.83
C GLN A 233 16.80 7.52 -3.97
N LEU A 234 16.08 7.70 -5.09
CA LEU A 234 16.25 6.88 -6.30
C LEU A 234 17.55 7.19 -7.05
N ARG A 235 18.07 8.42 -6.98
CA ARG A 235 19.33 8.82 -7.66
C ARG A 235 20.57 8.36 -6.92
N GLU A 236 20.56 8.39 -5.60
CA GLU A 236 21.72 8.04 -4.76
C GLU A 236 22.08 6.54 -4.80
N LYS A 237 21.17 5.70 -5.29
CA LYS A 237 21.31 4.22 -5.28
C LYS A 237 21.38 3.59 -6.67
N ASN A 238 21.46 4.40 -7.74
CA ASN A 238 21.68 3.99 -9.14
C ASN A 238 23.03 4.46 -9.64
#